data_4cf3761d85b54b7f7a35a603b2e14cba
#
_entry.id   4cf3761d85b54b7f7a35a603b2e14cba
#
_cell.length_a   1.000
_cell.length_b   1.000
_cell.length_c   1.000
_cell.angle_alpha   90.00
_cell.angle_beta   90.00
_cell.angle_gamma   90.00
#
_symmetry.space_group_name_H-M   'P 1'
#
loop_
_entity.id
_entity.type
_entity.pdbx_description
1 polymer ?
#
loop_
_entity_poly.entity_id
_entity_poly.type
_entity_poly.pdbx_seq_one_letter_code
_entity_poly.pdbx_strand_id
1 'polypeptide(L)'
;MDGMGVWAREVPEYAIALARNFWPGPMTLVLKRSELAGDFVTGGQGTVGVRVPDHVVALALLEAFEKAGGKGVAAPSANRFGHVSPTTAAAVLEELADYLSKDDLVFDGGACAVGVESTIIDCTGLLPRVLRPGAILSLIHISEPTRPY
;
A
#
# COMPACT_ATOMS: atom_id res chain seq x y z
N MET A 1 -10.34 11.04 2.55
CA MET A 1 -11.02 9.75 2.29
C MET A 1 -11.58 9.63 0.89
N ASP A 2 -11.73 10.72 0.19
CA ASP A 2 -12.30 10.74 -1.17
C ASP A 2 -11.43 10.07 -2.25
N GLY A 3 -10.12 9.88 -1.97
CA GLY A 3 -9.19 9.27 -2.91
C GLY A 3 -9.39 7.76 -3.19
N MET A 4 -9.97 7.01 -2.24
CA MET A 4 -10.15 5.56 -2.44
C MET A 4 -11.14 5.25 -3.56
N GLY A 5 -12.24 6.01 -3.66
CA GLY A 5 -13.25 5.88 -4.72
C GLY A 5 -12.75 6.25 -6.11
N VAL A 6 -11.61 6.93 -6.21
CA VAL A 6 -10.95 7.23 -7.50
C VAL A 6 -10.33 5.97 -8.10
N TRP A 7 -9.69 5.14 -7.25
CA TRP A 7 -8.93 3.96 -7.65
C TRP A 7 -9.76 2.67 -7.62
N ALA A 8 -10.81 2.64 -6.78
CA ALA A 8 -11.62 1.47 -6.54
C ALA A 8 -13.10 1.73 -6.84
N ARG A 9 -13.78 0.69 -7.28
CA ARG A 9 -15.24 0.64 -7.39
C ARG A 9 -15.79 -0.32 -6.34
N GLU A 10 -17.07 -0.18 -6.00
CA GLU A 10 -17.77 -1.10 -5.08
C GLU A 10 -17.02 -1.24 -3.74
N VAL A 11 -16.71 -0.12 -3.09
CA VAL A 11 -16.03 -0.13 -1.80
C VAL A 11 -16.99 -0.55 -0.69
N PRO A 12 -16.79 -1.72 -0.05
CA PRO A 12 -17.69 -2.17 1.01
C PRO A 12 -17.60 -1.29 2.26
N GLU A 13 -18.68 -1.19 3.03
CA GLU A 13 -18.74 -0.45 4.29
C GLU A 13 -17.64 -0.85 5.29
N TYR A 14 -17.32 -2.14 5.39
CA TYR A 14 -16.26 -2.61 6.27
C TYR A 14 -14.87 -2.14 5.81
N ALA A 15 -14.63 -1.99 4.50
CA ALA A 15 -13.39 -1.45 3.99
C ALA A 15 -13.24 0.04 4.34
N ILE A 16 -14.33 0.80 4.32
CA ILE A 16 -14.37 2.19 4.77
C ILE A 16 -14.07 2.25 6.28
N ALA A 17 -14.64 1.36 7.07
CA ALA A 17 -14.37 1.28 8.51
C ALA A 17 -12.90 0.93 8.80
N LEU A 18 -12.32 -0.01 8.08
CA LEU A 18 -10.89 -0.35 8.17
C LEU A 18 -10.01 0.86 7.82
N ALA A 19 -10.29 1.54 6.71
CA ALA A 19 -9.55 2.73 6.31
C ALA A 19 -9.62 3.82 7.40
N ARG A 20 -10.78 4.08 7.97
CA ARG A 20 -10.96 5.09 9.03
C ARG A 20 -10.17 4.80 10.30
N ASN A 21 -10.01 3.53 10.65
CA ASN A 21 -9.34 3.11 11.89
C ASN A 21 -7.82 2.97 11.73
N PHE A 22 -7.33 2.67 10.51
CA PHE A 22 -5.94 2.26 10.30
C PHE A 22 -5.18 3.13 9.28
N TRP A 23 -5.82 4.12 8.67
CA TRP A 23 -5.14 5.08 7.81
C TRP A 23 -5.13 6.49 8.42
N PRO A 24 -4.00 7.20 8.28
CA PRO A 24 -2.71 6.78 7.69
C PRO A 24 -2.08 5.63 8.48
N GLY A 25 -1.46 4.65 7.77
CA GLY A 25 -0.85 3.52 8.46
C GLY A 25 -0.41 2.36 7.56
N PRO A 26 0.13 1.29 8.18
CA PRO A 26 0.72 0.15 7.49
C PRO A 26 -0.33 -0.90 7.08
N MET A 27 -1.43 -0.46 6.48
CA MET A 27 -2.48 -1.35 5.97
C MET A 27 -2.79 -1.07 4.51
N THR A 28 -2.81 -2.12 3.70
CA THR A 28 -3.22 -2.08 2.30
C THR A 28 -4.56 -2.79 2.15
N LEU A 29 -5.52 -2.12 1.52
CA LEU A 29 -6.81 -2.69 1.14
C LEU A 29 -6.80 -3.06 -0.34
N VAL A 30 -7.08 -4.32 -0.65
CA VAL A 30 -7.27 -4.80 -2.02
C VAL A 30 -8.75 -4.70 -2.35
N LEU A 31 -9.07 -3.94 -3.38
CA LEU A 31 -10.42 -3.60 -3.82
C LEU A 31 -10.60 -3.89 -5.31
N LYS A 32 -11.82 -4.00 -5.78
CA LYS A 32 -12.11 -4.05 -7.21
C LYS A 32 -11.65 -2.73 -7.82
N ARG A 33 -10.80 -2.79 -8.85
CA ARG A 33 -10.25 -1.59 -9.49
C ARG A 33 -11.31 -0.79 -10.22
N SER A 34 -11.13 0.53 -10.24
CA SER A 34 -11.80 1.41 -11.19
C SER A 34 -11.09 1.38 -12.55
N GLU A 35 -11.66 2.01 -13.55
CA GLU A 35 -11.03 2.16 -14.88
C GLU A 35 -9.74 2.99 -14.83
N LEU A 36 -9.64 3.91 -13.86
CA LEU A 36 -8.44 4.72 -13.67
C LEU A 36 -7.22 3.90 -13.25
N ALA A 37 -7.45 2.81 -12.48
CA ALA A 37 -6.41 1.86 -12.13
C ALA A 37 -6.18 0.89 -13.31
N GLY A 38 -5.56 1.37 -14.36
CA GLY A 38 -5.30 0.63 -15.59
C GLY A 38 -4.34 -0.56 -15.40
N ASP A 39 -4.19 -1.36 -16.44
CA ASP A 39 -3.37 -2.58 -16.42
C ASP A 39 -1.91 -2.32 -16.07
N PHE A 40 -1.39 -1.15 -16.44
CA PHE A 40 -0.01 -0.73 -16.12
C PHE A 40 0.23 -0.54 -14.61
N VAL A 41 -0.83 -0.29 -13.80
CA VAL A 41 -0.74 -0.20 -12.34
C VAL A 41 -1.00 -1.54 -11.68
N THR A 42 -1.93 -2.33 -12.24
CA THR A 42 -2.45 -3.54 -11.59
C THR A 42 -1.86 -4.84 -12.13
N GLY A 43 -1.00 -4.76 -13.15
CA GLY A 43 -0.49 -5.94 -13.85
C GLY A 43 -1.58 -6.74 -14.55
N GLY A 44 -2.66 -6.08 -14.99
CA GLY A 44 -3.80 -6.72 -15.66
C GLY A 44 -4.82 -7.35 -14.71
N GLN A 45 -4.62 -7.27 -13.39
CA GLN A 45 -5.58 -7.82 -12.42
C GLN A 45 -6.82 -6.94 -12.31
N GLY A 46 -7.97 -7.55 -11.99
CA GLY A 46 -9.25 -6.86 -11.73
C GLY A 46 -9.31 -6.13 -10.37
N THR A 47 -8.19 -6.09 -9.64
CA THR A 47 -8.09 -5.52 -8.30
C THR A 47 -6.96 -4.50 -8.22
N VAL A 48 -7.04 -3.62 -7.24
CA VAL A 48 -6.00 -2.64 -6.91
C VAL A 48 -5.78 -2.61 -5.40
N GLY A 49 -4.51 -2.56 -4.98
CA GLY A 49 -4.13 -2.34 -3.59
C GLY A 49 -3.99 -0.85 -3.31
N VAL A 50 -4.74 -0.33 -2.34
CA VAL A 50 -4.68 1.08 -1.93
C VAL A 50 -4.21 1.22 -0.49
N ARG A 51 -3.39 2.23 -0.23
CA ARG A 51 -2.85 2.55 1.09
C ARG A 51 -2.65 4.05 1.25
N VAL A 52 -2.86 4.56 2.45
CA VAL A 52 -2.39 5.89 2.87
C VAL A 52 -1.26 5.68 3.87
N PRO A 53 0.00 6.03 3.52
CA PRO A 53 1.14 5.85 4.42
C PRO A 53 1.05 6.84 5.59
N ASP A 54 1.75 6.53 6.70
CA ASP A 54 1.85 7.37 7.89
C ASP A 54 3.21 8.09 8.00
N HIS A 55 4.05 7.98 7.00
CA HIS A 55 5.37 8.59 6.98
C HIS A 55 5.30 10.05 6.53
N VAL A 56 5.87 10.98 7.32
CA VAL A 56 5.77 12.42 7.10
C VAL A 56 6.27 12.87 5.72
N VAL A 57 7.40 12.33 5.26
CA VAL A 57 7.97 12.68 3.93
C VAL A 57 7.08 12.15 2.81
N ALA A 58 6.55 10.91 2.95
CA ALA A 58 5.65 10.33 1.96
C ALA A 58 4.32 11.12 1.87
N LEU A 59 3.76 11.54 3.01
CA LEU A 59 2.55 12.37 3.03
C LEU A 59 2.79 13.73 2.39
N ALA A 60 3.91 14.38 2.70
CA ALA A 60 4.27 15.67 2.10
C ALA A 60 4.44 15.57 0.57
N LEU A 61 5.09 14.49 0.10
CA LEU A 61 5.23 14.22 -1.34
C LEU A 61 3.85 14.00 -2.00
N LEU A 62 2.98 13.18 -1.39
CA LEU A 62 1.65 12.92 -1.91
C LEU A 62 0.79 14.19 -1.95
N GLU A 63 0.86 15.03 -0.92
CA GLU A 63 0.16 16.33 -0.89
C GLU A 63 0.66 17.27 -1.99
N ALA A 64 1.97 17.37 -2.19
CA ALA A 64 2.55 18.17 -3.26
C ALA A 64 2.14 17.65 -4.65
N PHE A 65 2.13 16.33 -4.82
CA PHE A 65 1.71 15.67 -6.06
C PHE A 65 0.23 15.90 -6.36
N GLU A 66 -0.63 15.83 -5.34
CA GLU A 66 -2.06 16.13 -5.47
C GLU A 66 -2.30 17.59 -5.88
N LYS A 67 -1.59 18.55 -5.26
CA LYS A 67 -1.64 19.98 -5.64
C LYS A 67 -1.20 20.21 -7.09
N ALA A 68 -0.31 19.38 -7.60
CA ALA A 68 0.13 19.38 -9.00
C ALA A 68 -0.85 18.66 -9.96
N GLY A 69 -1.99 18.17 -9.46
CA GLY A 69 -3.02 17.47 -10.24
C GLY A 69 -2.88 15.95 -10.29
N GLY A 70 -1.91 15.38 -9.58
CA GLY A 70 -1.77 13.93 -9.41
C GLY A 70 -2.84 13.35 -8.47
N LYS A 71 -3.07 12.04 -8.55
CA LYS A 71 -4.11 11.37 -7.76
C LYS A 71 -3.59 10.25 -6.87
N GLY A 72 -2.41 9.75 -7.15
CA GLY A 72 -1.78 8.68 -6.39
C GLY A 72 -0.51 8.20 -7.08
N VAL A 73 0.32 7.49 -6.34
CA VAL A 73 1.63 6.99 -6.78
C VAL A 73 1.63 5.48 -6.67
N ALA A 74 2.08 4.79 -7.72
CA ALA A 74 2.36 3.37 -7.64
C ALA A 74 3.63 3.15 -6.81
N ALA A 75 3.56 2.34 -5.76
CA ALA A 75 4.64 2.14 -4.81
C ALA A 75 4.98 0.65 -4.62
N PRO A 76 5.67 0.02 -5.59
CA PRO A 76 6.27 -1.28 -5.39
C PRO A 76 7.41 -1.19 -4.35
N SER A 77 7.86 -2.33 -3.83
CA SER A 77 9.06 -2.37 -2.99
C SER A 77 10.30 -1.99 -3.81
N ALA A 78 11.20 -1.20 -3.20
CA ALA A 78 12.40 -0.67 -3.84
C ALA A 78 13.58 -1.67 -3.81
N ASN A 79 13.33 -2.93 -4.24
CA ASN A 79 14.31 -4.01 -4.31
C ASN A 79 14.17 -4.77 -5.63
N ARG A 80 15.21 -5.50 -6.02
CA ARG A 80 15.15 -6.45 -7.12
C ARG A 80 14.27 -7.65 -6.76
N PHE A 81 13.69 -8.27 -7.77
CA PHE A 81 12.86 -9.47 -7.55
C PHE A 81 13.61 -10.56 -6.79
N GLY A 82 12.99 -11.09 -5.73
CA GLY A 82 13.57 -12.12 -4.87
C GLY A 82 14.51 -11.61 -3.78
N HIS A 83 14.76 -10.30 -3.71
CA HIS A 83 15.57 -9.69 -2.66
C HIS A 83 14.70 -9.13 -1.53
N VAL A 84 15.30 -8.89 -0.36
CA VAL A 84 14.64 -8.31 0.81
C VAL A 84 14.40 -6.82 0.58
N SER A 85 13.23 -6.31 1.01
CA SER A 85 12.92 -4.89 0.93
C SER A 85 13.90 -4.05 1.77
N PRO A 86 14.54 -3.02 1.19
CA PRO A 86 15.49 -2.17 1.89
C PRO A 86 14.77 -1.31 2.95
N THR A 87 15.48 -1.00 4.03
CA THR A 87 14.97 -0.20 5.15
C THR A 87 15.62 1.17 5.26
N THR A 88 16.58 1.49 4.41
CA THR A 88 17.28 2.77 4.35
C THR A 88 17.47 3.25 2.92
N ALA A 89 17.61 4.55 2.71
CA ALA A 89 17.91 5.12 1.39
C ALA A 89 19.26 4.61 0.84
N ALA A 90 20.27 4.43 1.70
CA ALA A 90 21.56 3.87 1.30
C ALA A 90 21.42 2.44 0.74
N ALA A 91 20.62 1.60 1.39
CA ALA A 91 20.34 0.24 0.91
C ALA A 91 19.56 0.24 -0.44
N VAL A 92 18.65 1.19 -0.65
CA VAL A 92 17.98 1.38 -1.95
C VAL A 92 18.98 1.75 -3.03
N LEU A 93 19.86 2.70 -2.76
CA LEU A 93 20.90 3.13 -3.71
C LEU A 93 21.85 2.00 -4.06
N GLU A 94 22.28 1.19 -3.09
CA GLU A 94 23.13 0.03 -3.32
C GLU A 94 22.41 -1.04 -4.15
N GLU A 95 21.14 -1.34 -3.82
CA GLU A 95 20.35 -2.38 -4.47
C GLU A 95 19.99 -2.03 -5.92
N LEU A 96 19.69 -0.76 -6.19
CA LEU A 96 19.16 -0.29 -7.47
C LEU A 96 20.16 0.56 -8.28
N ALA A 97 21.42 0.71 -7.84
CA ALA A 97 22.42 1.59 -8.49
C ALA A 97 22.49 1.45 -10.02
N ASP A 98 22.49 0.20 -10.50
CA ASP A 98 22.62 -0.10 -11.95
C ASP A 98 21.32 0.16 -12.75
N TYR A 99 20.22 0.43 -12.06
CA TYR A 99 18.88 0.64 -12.64
C TYR A 99 18.40 2.09 -12.53
N LEU A 100 19.04 2.90 -11.69
CA LEU A 100 18.70 4.31 -11.51
C LEU A 100 19.32 5.16 -12.62
N SER A 101 18.54 6.05 -13.16
CA SER A 101 18.96 7.09 -14.11
C SER A 101 19.18 8.42 -13.38
N LYS A 102 19.70 9.40 -14.10
CA LYS A 102 19.87 10.78 -13.59
C LYS A 102 18.55 11.48 -13.25
N ASP A 103 17.42 10.98 -13.75
CA ASP A 103 16.09 11.56 -13.56
C ASP A 103 15.34 10.89 -12.40
N ASP A 104 15.91 9.81 -11.85
CA ASP A 104 15.37 9.13 -10.68
C ASP A 104 15.83 9.80 -9.39
N LEU A 105 14.91 9.89 -8.41
CA LEU A 105 15.17 10.55 -7.13
C LEU A 105 14.97 9.54 -5.99
N VAL A 106 15.92 9.49 -5.07
CA VAL A 106 15.78 8.76 -3.81
C VAL A 106 15.59 9.76 -2.69
N PHE A 107 14.38 9.81 -2.12
CA PHE A 107 14.09 10.65 -0.97
C PHE A 107 14.47 9.91 0.31
N ASP A 108 15.46 10.45 1.03
CA ASP A 108 15.82 9.89 2.33
C ASP A 108 14.87 10.40 3.41
N GLY A 109 13.96 9.54 3.83
CA GLY A 109 13.05 9.78 4.94
C GLY A 109 13.56 9.24 6.28
N GLY A 110 14.80 8.78 6.34
CA GLY A 110 15.36 8.04 7.47
C GLY A 110 15.13 6.53 7.38
N ALA A 111 15.67 5.79 8.34
CA ALA A 111 15.48 4.35 8.42
C ALA A 111 14.02 4.00 8.76
N CYS A 112 13.52 2.91 8.17
CA CYS A 112 12.20 2.38 8.53
C CYS A 112 12.18 1.97 10.01
N ALA A 113 11.22 2.49 10.76
CA ALA A 113 11.08 2.23 12.20
C ALA A 113 10.76 0.75 12.51
N VAL A 114 10.10 0.07 11.57
CA VAL A 114 9.71 -1.34 11.70
C VAL A 114 10.01 -2.04 10.39
N GLY A 115 10.88 -3.03 10.41
CA GLY A 115 11.18 -3.89 9.25
C GLY A 115 10.05 -4.87 8.90
N VAL A 116 8.82 -4.59 9.32
CA VAL A 116 7.65 -5.43 9.09
C VAL A 116 6.81 -4.81 7.97
N GLU A 117 6.48 -5.62 7.01
CA GLU A 117 5.64 -5.23 5.88
C GLU A 117 4.22 -4.84 6.29
N SER A 118 3.51 -4.10 5.43
CA SER A 118 2.11 -3.73 5.66
C SER A 118 1.20 -4.96 5.68
N THR A 119 0.17 -4.93 6.54
CA THR A 119 -0.93 -5.89 6.50
C THR A 119 -1.72 -5.69 5.21
N ILE A 120 -2.03 -6.77 4.49
CA ILE A 120 -2.84 -6.73 3.26
C ILE A 120 -4.16 -7.43 3.51
N ILE A 121 -5.27 -6.74 3.23
CA ILE A 121 -6.62 -7.23 3.40
C ILE A 121 -7.35 -7.21 2.06
N ASP A 122 -7.88 -8.37 1.66
CA ASP A 122 -8.79 -8.48 0.53
C ASP A 122 -10.19 -8.03 0.95
N CYS A 123 -10.67 -7.00 0.28
CA CYS A 123 -11.98 -6.40 0.47
C CYS A 123 -12.88 -6.56 -0.77
N THR A 124 -12.62 -7.54 -1.61
CA THR A 124 -13.44 -7.81 -2.81
C THR A 124 -14.66 -8.67 -2.56
N GLY A 125 -14.71 -9.37 -1.41
CA GLY A 125 -15.78 -10.27 -0.99
C GLY A 125 -16.77 -9.63 -0.01
N LEU A 126 -17.66 -10.45 0.51
CA LEU A 126 -18.66 -10.04 1.52
C LEU A 126 -18.01 -9.77 2.90
N LEU A 127 -16.89 -10.41 3.19
CA LEU A 127 -16.14 -10.28 4.44
C LEU A 127 -14.67 -10.00 4.12
N PRO A 128 -13.97 -9.26 5.01
CA PRO A 128 -12.53 -9.03 4.86
C PRO A 128 -11.75 -10.35 5.02
N ARG A 129 -10.70 -10.51 4.23
CA ARG A 129 -9.77 -11.64 4.31
C ARG A 129 -8.33 -11.14 4.36
N VAL A 130 -7.58 -11.56 5.37
CA VAL A 130 -6.16 -11.23 5.47
C VAL A 130 -5.38 -12.04 4.43
N LEU A 131 -4.74 -11.35 3.48
CA LEU A 131 -3.86 -11.96 2.47
C LEU A 131 -2.41 -12.06 2.96
N ARG A 132 -1.99 -11.05 3.73
CA ARG A 132 -0.66 -11.00 4.32
C ARG A 132 -0.75 -10.37 5.71
N PRO A 133 -0.42 -11.11 6.78
CA PRO A 133 -0.23 -10.49 8.09
C PRO A 133 0.97 -9.56 8.07
N GLY A 134 0.89 -8.44 8.78
CA GLY A 134 1.92 -7.41 8.82
C GLY A 134 1.93 -6.67 10.14
N ALA A 135 2.27 -5.40 10.13
CA ALA A 135 2.41 -4.57 11.34
C ALA A 135 1.13 -4.45 12.18
N ILE A 136 -0.05 -4.68 11.61
CA ILE A 136 -1.33 -4.64 12.33
C ILE A 136 -1.74 -6.05 12.73
N LEU A 137 -1.36 -6.45 13.93
CA LEU A 137 -1.59 -7.80 14.46
C LEU A 137 -3.02 -8.05 14.91
N SER A 138 -3.76 -7.02 15.34
CA SER A 138 -5.13 -7.14 15.85
C SER A 138 -6.15 -7.66 14.82
N LEU A 139 -5.81 -7.59 13.53
CA LEU A 139 -6.67 -8.09 12.45
C LEU A 139 -6.55 -9.60 12.21
N ILE A 140 -5.56 -10.26 12.77
CA ILE A 140 -5.36 -11.71 12.60
C ILE A 140 -6.54 -12.49 13.21
N HIS A 141 -7.15 -11.99 14.27
CA HIS A 141 -8.29 -12.61 14.94
C HIS A 141 -9.62 -12.48 14.18
N ILE A 142 -9.73 -11.62 13.18
CA ILE A 142 -10.95 -11.42 12.39
C ILE A 142 -11.11 -12.50 11.32
N SER A 143 -10.02 -13.15 10.91
CA SER A 143 -10.01 -14.11 9.81
C SER A 143 -9.93 -15.59 10.23
N GLU A 144 -9.79 -15.90 11.51
CA GLU A 144 -9.92 -17.28 11.97
C GLU A 144 -11.40 -17.65 12.06
N PRO A 145 -11.87 -18.64 11.28
CA PRO A 145 -13.20 -19.20 11.51
C PRO A 145 -13.18 -19.80 12.92
N THR A 146 -14.05 -19.29 13.80
CA THR A 146 -14.34 -19.93 15.09
C THR A 146 -14.68 -21.39 14.82
N ARG A 147 -13.73 -22.31 15.09
CA ARG A 147 -14.03 -23.72 15.11
C ARG A 147 -15.07 -23.92 16.21
N PRO A 148 -16.26 -24.47 15.92
CA PRO A 148 -17.17 -24.91 16.97
C PRO A 148 -16.45 -26.01 17.74
N TYR A 149 -16.40 -25.88 19.05
CA TYR A 149 -15.97 -26.92 19.95
C TYR A 149 -16.93 -28.12 19.90
#